data_b9cee1abb31f127251f74f1bf3a8aa85
#
_entry.id   b9cee1abb31f127251f74f1bf3a8aa85
#
_cell.length_a   1.000
_cell.length_b   1.000
_cell.length_c   1.000
_cell.angle_alpha   90.00
_cell.angle_beta   90.00
_cell.angle_gamma   90.00
#
_symmetry.space_group_name_H-M   'P 1'
#
loop_
_entity.id
_entity.type
_entity.pdbx_description
1 polymer ?
#
loop_
_entity_poly.entity_id
_entity_poly.type
_entity_poly.pdbx_seq_one_letter_code
_entity_poly.pdbx_strand_id
1 'polypeptide(L)'
;MKTIINRLLALYPNCRIVVHRPLWYSPNTYNGAKYLEEGLRRLQDYYPQIQRLVDYYASHFPGQVFLGDTKGFDYFKENHLTDFQVEKGNAGVFYLHPNEKGAVRLGELWSEAIRQALGL
;
A
#
# COMPACT_ATOMS: atom_id res chain seq x y z
N MET A 1 -12.79 3.81 -4.17
CA MET A 1 -11.92 2.86 -4.91
C MET A 1 -12.65 2.09 -6.01
N LYS A 2 -13.87 1.62 -5.75
CA LYS A 2 -14.69 0.94 -6.79
C LYS A 2 -14.88 1.78 -8.06
N THR A 3 -15.10 3.07 -7.95
CA THR A 3 -15.25 3.96 -9.10
C THR A 3 -14.04 3.90 -10.05
N ILE A 4 -12.83 3.91 -9.50
CA ILE A 4 -11.58 3.83 -10.27
C ILE A 4 -11.45 2.46 -10.93
N ILE A 5 -11.65 1.39 -10.17
CA ILE A 5 -11.55 0.02 -10.67
C ILE A 5 -12.59 -0.25 -11.76
N ASN A 6 -13.83 0.14 -11.53
CA ASN A 6 -14.91 -0.03 -12.52
C ASN A 6 -14.59 0.71 -13.82
N ARG A 7 -14.01 1.92 -13.72
CA ARG A 7 -13.61 2.69 -14.91
C ARG A 7 -12.48 2.00 -15.68
N LEU A 8 -11.48 1.48 -14.96
CA LEU A 8 -10.38 0.74 -15.58
C LEU A 8 -10.89 -0.53 -16.29
N LEU A 9 -11.76 -1.29 -15.65
CA LEU A 9 -12.34 -2.50 -16.25
C LEU A 9 -13.21 -2.19 -17.47
N ALA A 10 -13.90 -1.06 -17.46
CA ALA A 10 -14.70 -0.61 -18.61
C ALA A 10 -13.82 -0.20 -19.80
N LEU A 11 -12.72 0.53 -19.52
CA LEU A 11 -11.79 1.00 -20.55
C LEU A 11 -10.87 -0.12 -21.06
N TYR A 12 -10.49 -1.04 -20.19
CA TYR A 12 -9.55 -2.13 -20.47
C TYR A 12 -10.15 -3.46 -19.97
N PRO A 13 -11.09 -4.07 -20.72
CA PRO A 13 -11.85 -5.23 -20.25
C PRO A 13 -11.01 -6.45 -19.87
N ASN A 14 -9.80 -6.54 -20.40
CA ASN A 14 -8.88 -7.67 -20.15
C ASN A 14 -7.74 -7.33 -19.17
N CYS A 15 -7.76 -6.14 -18.57
CA CYS A 15 -6.71 -5.77 -17.61
C CYS A 15 -6.83 -6.57 -16.31
N ARG A 16 -5.70 -6.69 -15.65
CA ARG A 16 -5.61 -7.24 -14.30
C ARG A 16 -5.10 -6.16 -13.35
N ILE A 17 -5.75 -6.02 -12.23
CA ILE A 17 -5.52 -4.95 -11.27
C ILE A 17 -5.06 -5.58 -9.96
N VAL A 18 -3.93 -5.13 -9.46
CA VAL A 18 -3.38 -5.58 -8.19
C VAL A 18 -3.43 -4.43 -7.20
N VAL A 19 -4.11 -4.63 -6.08
CA VAL A 19 -4.29 -3.59 -5.05
C VAL A 19 -3.36 -3.90 -3.88
N HIS A 20 -2.32 -3.09 -3.72
CA HIS A 20 -1.39 -3.21 -2.60
C HIS A 20 -1.95 -2.56 -1.34
N ARG A 21 -1.59 -3.12 -0.18
CA ARG A 21 -1.84 -2.44 1.10
C ARG A 21 -0.90 -1.23 1.24
N PRO A 22 -1.37 -0.12 1.85
CA PRO A 22 -0.51 1.01 2.14
C PRO A 22 0.58 0.65 3.15
N LEU A 23 1.69 1.39 3.09
CA LEU A 23 2.85 1.16 3.93
C LEU A 23 2.68 1.82 5.31
N TRP A 24 3.46 1.34 6.26
CA TRP A 24 3.63 2.00 7.55
C TRP A 24 4.34 3.36 7.39
N TYR A 25 4.00 4.31 8.23
CA TYR A 25 4.79 5.51 8.48
C TYR A 25 4.87 5.76 9.98
N SER A 26 5.84 6.57 10.42
CA SER A 26 6.03 6.80 11.85
C SER A 26 4.86 7.57 12.47
N PRO A 27 4.44 7.23 13.70
CA PRO A 27 3.25 7.82 14.33
C PRO A 27 3.39 9.30 14.70
N ASN A 28 4.56 9.88 14.56
CA ASN A 28 4.81 11.31 14.74
C ASN A 28 4.86 12.11 13.44
N THR A 29 4.36 11.56 12.33
CA THR A 29 4.36 12.21 11.03
C THR A 29 3.46 13.46 11.04
N TYR A 30 4.09 14.62 10.85
CA TYR A 30 3.43 15.91 10.84
C TYR A 30 4.24 16.88 9.96
N ASN A 31 3.97 16.87 8.66
CA ASN A 31 4.73 17.58 7.61
C ASN A 31 3.86 18.57 6.82
N GLY A 32 3.03 19.34 7.48
CA GLY A 32 2.03 20.19 6.83
C GLY A 32 0.63 19.58 6.90
N ALA A 33 0.51 18.26 6.75
CA ALA A 33 -0.68 17.53 7.13
C ALA A 33 -0.42 16.80 8.45
N LYS A 34 -1.39 16.83 9.34
CA LYS A 34 -1.30 16.23 10.67
C LYS A 34 -1.82 14.79 10.62
N TYR A 35 -0.93 13.83 10.40
CA TYR A 35 -1.30 12.41 10.37
C TYR A 35 -1.31 11.79 11.76
N LEU A 36 -0.18 11.78 12.44
CA LEU A 36 0.05 11.23 13.77
C LEU A 36 -0.47 9.79 13.94
N GLU A 37 -0.64 9.36 15.18
CA GLU A 37 -1.12 8.00 15.48
C GLU A 37 -2.50 7.71 14.91
N GLU A 38 -3.38 8.69 14.94
CA GLU A 38 -4.73 8.54 14.40
C GLU A 38 -4.72 8.31 12.88
N GLY A 39 -3.85 9.02 12.16
CA GLY A 39 -3.69 8.80 10.71
C GLY A 39 -3.20 7.40 10.41
N LEU A 40 -2.24 6.91 11.17
CA LEU A 40 -1.73 5.53 11.03
C LEU A 40 -2.82 4.49 11.35
N ARG A 41 -3.60 4.71 12.39
CA ARG A 41 -4.73 3.84 12.72
C ARG A 41 -5.76 3.81 11.60
N ARG A 42 -6.14 4.97 11.06
CA ARG A 42 -7.07 5.06 9.93
C ARG A 42 -6.54 4.35 8.68
N LEU A 43 -5.24 4.44 8.42
CA LEU A 43 -4.61 3.71 7.34
C LEU A 43 -4.79 2.19 7.51
N GLN A 44 -4.60 1.68 8.71
CA GLN A 44 -4.80 0.26 9.00
C GLN A 44 -6.28 -0.15 8.91
N ASP A 45 -7.21 0.74 9.21
CA ASP A 45 -8.65 0.49 9.05
C ASP A 45 -9.05 0.24 7.59
N TYR A 46 -8.24 0.65 6.61
CA TYR A 46 -8.46 0.34 5.21
C TYR A 46 -8.13 -1.12 4.85
N TYR A 47 -7.34 -1.82 5.65
CA TYR A 47 -6.93 -3.20 5.32
C TYR A 47 -8.12 -4.15 5.15
N PRO A 48 -9.08 -4.24 6.09
CA PRO A 48 -10.26 -5.05 5.87
C PRO A 48 -11.14 -4.54 4.73
N GLN A 49 -11.12 -3.23 4.45
CA GLN A 49 -11.87 -2.65 3.33
C GLN A 49 -11.26 -3.05 1.98
N ILE A 50 -9.94 -3.09 1.88
CA ILE A 50 -9.23 -3.58 0.68
C ILE A 50 -9.56 -5.06 0.46
N GLN A 51 -9.57 -5.86 1.53
CA GLN A 51 -9.94 -7.28 1.43
C GLN A 51 -11.38 -7.46 0.92
N ARG A 52 -12.33 -6.71 1.47
CA ARG A 52 -13.73 -6.73 1.01
C ARG A 52 -13.86 -6.30 -0.45
N LEU A 53 -13.08 -5.30 -0.86
CA LEU A 53 -13.04 -4.83 -2.24
C LEU A 53 -12.59 -5.94 -3.19
N VAL A 54 -11.48 -6.61 -2.86
CA VAL A 54 -10.95 -7.72 -3.65
C VAL A 54 -11.94 -8.88 -3.68
N ASP A 55 -12.57 -9.24 -2.55
CA ASP A 55 -13.56 -10.30 -2.46
C ASP A 55 -14.79 -9.99 -3.33
N TYR A 56 -15.25 -8.74 -3.34
CA TYR A 56 -16.33 -8.30 -4.22
C TYR A 56 -16.01 -8.56 -5.69
N TYR A 57 -14.82 -8.14 -6.14
CA TYR A 57 -14.41 -8.34 -7.53
C TYR A 57 -14.09 -9.79 -7.87
N ALA A 58 -13.67 -10.60 -6.91
CA ALA A 58 -13.49 -12.03 -7.12
C ALA A 58 -14.80 -12.71 -7.54
N SER A 59 -15.94 -12.24 -7.02
CA SER A 59 -17.27 -12.76 -7.36
C SER A 59 -17.85 -12.15 -8.64
N HIS A 60 -17.61 -10.86 -8.90
CA HIS A 60 -18.23 -10.12 -9.99
C HIS A 60 -17.37 -10.04 -11.25
N PHE A 61 -16.05 -10.04 -11.10
CA PHE A 61 -15.08 -9.97 -12.18
C PHE A 61 -13.95 -10.96 -11.93
N PRO A 62 -14.23 -12.29 -11.98
CA PRO A 62 -13.22 -13.31 -11.63
C PRO A 62 -11.93 -13.16 -12.41
N GLY A 63 -10.80 -13.27 -11.72
CA GLY A 63 -9.49 -13.24 -12.35
C GLY A 63 -8.99 -11.87 -12.78
N GLN A 64 -9.61 -10.77 -12.34
CA GLN A 64 -9.21 -9.42 -12.77
C GLN A 64 -8.71 -8.51 -11.65
N VAL A 65 -9.16 -8.68 -10.41
CA VAL A 65 -8.74 -7.84 -9.28
C VAL A 65 -8.16 -8.70 -8.17
N PHE A 66 -6.96 -8.36 -7.73
CA PHE A 66 -6.20 -9.18 -6.80
C PHE A 66 -5.68 -8.34 -5.63
N LEU A 67 -5.56 -8.96 -4.47
CA LEU A 67 -4.79 -8.40 -3.37
C LEU A 67 -3.29 -8.51 -3.69
N GLY A 68 -2.59 -7.40 -3.57
CA GLY A 68 -1.15 -7.32 -3.81
C GLY A 68 -0.33 -7.55 -2.54
N ASP A 69 0.71 -6.70 -2.38
CA ASP A 69 1.61 -6.83 -1.24
C ASP A 69 0.91 -6.60 0.10
N THR A 70 1.15 -7.51 1.03
CA THR A 70 0.68 -7.44 2.43
C THR A 70 1.85 -7.43 3.42
N LYS A 71 3.09 -7.52 2.95
CA LYS A 71 4.29 -7.62 3.80
C LYS A 71 4.97 -6.27 4.04
N GLY A 72 4.74 -5.30 3.16
CA GLY A 72 5.44 -4.02 3.17
C GLY A 72 5.23 -3.22 4.45
N PHE A 73 4.03 -3.22 5.00
CA PHE A 73 3.74 -2.49 6.23
C PHE A 73 4.68 -2.91 7.38
N ASP A 74 4.74 -4.19 7.71
CA ASP A 74 5.58 -4.68 8.80
C ASP A 74 7.07 -4.56 8.47
N TYR A 75 7.46 -4.83 7.23
CA TYR A 75 8.83 -4.66 6.79
C TYR A 75 9.33 -3.23 7.03
N PHE A 76 8.60 -2.24 6.56
CA PHE A 76 9.02 -0.84 6.70
C PHE A 76 8.92 -0.33 8.13
N LYS A 77 7.97 -0.82 8.92
CA LYS A 77 7.94 -0.55 10.35
C LYS A 77 9.21 -1.02 11.05
N GLU A 78 9.66 -2.23 10.75
CA GLU A 78 10.86 -2.82 11.35
C GLU A 78 12.17 -2.19 10.83
N ASN A 79 12.19 -1.75 9.57
CA ASN A 79 13.40 -1.29 8.89
C ASN A 79 13.40 0.21 8.57
N HIS A 80 12.55 1.01 9.21
CA HIS A 80 12.40 2.43 8.86
C HIS A 80 13.68 3.25 9.04
N LEU A 81 14.53 2.90 10.01
CA LEU A 81 15.78 3.63 10.26
C LEU A 81 16.79 3.52 9.11
N THR A 82 16.72 2.45 8.33
CA THR A 82 17.63 2.19 7.20
C THR A 82 16.98 2.41 5.85
N ASP A 83 15.67 2.25 5.75
CA ASP A 83 14.96 2.17 4.48
C ASP A 83 14.05 3.38 4.18
N PHE A 84 13.86 4.27 5.16
CA PHE A 84 13.13 5.52 4.96
C PHE A 84 14.05 6.74 5.00
N GLN A 85 13.61 7.80 4.35
CA GLN A 85 14.22 9.11 4.47
C GLN A 85 14.06 9.64 5.89
N VAL A 86 15.07 10.37 6.37
CA VAL A 86 14.99 11.11 7.62
C VAL A 86 14.39 12.48 7.31
N GLU A 87 13.18 12.71 7.76
CA GLU A 87 12.44 13.95 7.50
C GLU A 87 12.17 14.69 8.81
N LYS A 88 12.17 16.01 8.77
CA LYS A 88 11.88 16.85 9.95
C LYS A 88 10.51 17.49 9.81
N GLY A 89 9.70 17.34 10.84
CA GLY A 89 8.37 17.91 10.89
C GLY A 89 8.06 18.59 12.22
N ASN A 90 6.83 18.99 12.41
CA ASN A 90 6.38 19.73 13.60
C ASN A 90 6.40 18.88 14.89
N ALA A 91 6.44 17.57 14.78
CA ALA A 91 6.54 16.64 15.92
C ALA A 91 7.88 15.87 15.92
N GLY A 92 8.94 16.50 15.42
CA GLY A 92 10.29 15.94 15.36
C GLY A 92 10.60 15.19 14.07
N VAL A 93 11.65 14.38 14.09
CA VAL A 93 12.03 13.53 12.95
C VAL A 93 10.95 12.48 12.73
N PHE A 94 10.53 12.32 11.48
CA PHE A 94 9.56 11.32 11.09
C PHE A 94 10.04 10.53 9.86
N TYR A 95 9.37 9.41 9.59
CA TYR A 95 9.69 8.48 8.50
C TYR A 95 8.41 8.20 7.73
N LEU A 96 8.34 8.65 6.48
CA LEU A 96 7.17 8.54 5.62
C LEU A 96 7.53 8.01 4.23
N HIS A 97 8.61 8.54 3.64
CA HIS A 97 9.00 8.21 2.28
C HIS A 97 10.18 7.25 2.27
N PRO A 98 10.11 6.14 1.52
CA PRO A 98 11.26 5.28 1.30
C PRO A 98 12.45 6.06 0.73
N ASN A 99 13.67 5.74 1.20
CA ASN A 99 14.88 6.18 0.56
C ASN A 99 15.22 5.27 -0.64
N GLU A 100 16.38 5.43 -1.25
CA GLU A 100 16.79 4.62 -2.40
C GLU A 100 16.74 3.11 -2.09
N LYS A 101 17.30 2.70 -0.95
CA LYS A 101 17.28 1.31 -0.49
C LYS A 101 15.85 0.81 -0.26
N GLY A 102 15.03 1.61 0.40
CA GLY A 102 13.62 1.31 0.64
C GLY A 102 12.81 1.20 -0.65
N ALA A 103 13.08 2.07 -1.62
CA ALA A 103 12.42 2.02 -2.92
C ALA A 103 12.73 0.73 -3.68
N VAL A 104 13.97 0.27 -3.65
CA VAL A 104 14.37 -1.03 -4.24
C VAL A 104 13.63 -2.16 -3.55
N ARG A 105 13.61 -2.16 -2.22
CA ARG A 105 12.93 -3.20 -1.44
C ARG A 105 11.42 -3.21 -1.68
N LEU A 106 10.81 -2.05 -1.78
CA LEU A 106 9.39 -1.93 -2.12
C LEU A 106 9.09 -2.53 -3.50
N GLY A 107 9.95 -2.25 -4.48
CA GLY A 107 9.85 -2.84 -5.81
C GLY A 107 9.93 -4.36 -5.78
N GLU A 108 10.83 -4.94 -4.98
CA GLU A 108 10.94 -6.39 -4.79
C GLU A 108 9.67 -6.99 -4.18
N LEU A 109 9.13 -6.37 -3.12
CA LEU A 109 7.90 -6.83 -2.45
C LEU A 109 6.71 -6.77 -3.40
N TRP A 110 6.57 -5.68 -4.15
CA TRP A 110 5.48 -5.53 -5.11
C TRP A 110 5.60 -6.51 -6.28
N SER A 111 6.82 -6.70 -6.81
CA SER A 111 7.07 -7.66 -7.89
C SER A 111 6.72 -9.08 -7.47
N GLU A 112 7.12 -9.48 -6.27
CA GLU A 112 6.77 -10.79 -5.72
C GLU A 112 5.24 -10.96 -5.60
N ALA A 113 4.56 -9.97 -5.03
CA ALA A 113 3.12 -9.99 -4.87
C ALA A 113 2.38 -10.05 -6.22
N ILE A 114 2.83 -9.28 -7.20
CA ILE A 114 2.26 -9.28 -8.55
C ILE A 114 2.45 -10.65 -9.22
N ARG A 115 3.65 -11.21 -9.12
CA ARG A 115 3.93 -12.53 -9.70
C ARG A 115 3.04 -13.61 -9.08
N GLN A 116 2.88 -13.61 -7.77
CA GLN A 116 1.99 -14.54 -7.07
C GLN A 116 0.53 -14.35 -7.47
N ALA A 117 0.04 -13.11 -7.50
CA ALA A 117 -1.33 -12.82 -7.87
C ALA A 117 -1.67 -13.24 -9.30
N LEU A 118 -0.74 -13.09 -10.22
CA LEU A 118 -0.93 -13.40 -11.64
C LEU A 118 -0.48 -14.80 -12.03
N GLY A 119 0.05 -15.60 -11.11
CA GLY A 119 0.52 -16.96 -11.39
C GLY A 119 1.78 -17.03 -12.25
N LEU A 120 2.64 -16.03 -12.12
CA LEU A 120 3.87 -15.96 -12.92
C LEU A 120 5.07 -16.59 -12.22
#